data_e87cc98320819b8907f855cf5e339c4b
#
_entry.id   e87cc98320819b8907f855cf5e339c4b
#
_cell.length_a   1.000
_cell.length_b   1.000
_cell.length_c   1.000
_cell.angle_alpha   90.00
_cell.angle_beta   90.00
_cell.angle_gamma   90.00
#
_symmetry.space_group_name_H-M   'P 1'
#
loop_
_entity.id
_entity.type
_entity.pdbx_description
1 polymer ?
#
loop_
_entity_poly.entity_id
_entity_poly.type
_entity_poly.pdbx_seq_one_letter_code
_entity_poly.pdbx_strand_id
1 'polypeptide(L)'
;MKKSDPLNSEHLEFLSNALLTLNKGFEHLPEFKNDVPGSQRLGGVLTATAERLRDNYPYFHPLYAGQMLKPPHPVAQLAYALAMTINPNNHALDGGRATSAMEKEAVAQIAAMFGWTKFLGHLCGGGTMANLEALWVAGQSAPGKTILASSQSHYTHERISKVLQLPFETIPSDTRGHIDLKLLEKRLTHGDVGTVVVTMGTTAIGSVDPLHEILALRAKYNFRIHADAAYGGYFTLLENLEPDTQKAFAAMGEADSIAIDPHKHGLQPYGCGCILFKDPAAGRWYKHNSPYTYFTSNDLHLGEISLECSRPGAAAAALWATQKLLPLTKRGEFAQGLASGREAARTLRDRLQADKRFITPFAPELDIVIFALRAESVSTTSLLSRQIFEAAAKRDLHLALAELPTDLFPNLPPNMKRDRQTITCVRSVLMKPAHFDWVDQIWSRILTSVADVVNSKTAISSSSK
;
A
#
# COMPACT_ATOMS: atom_id res chain seq x y z
N MET A 1 24.14 19.43 -0.84
CA MET A 1 22.99 18.59 -0.40
C MET A 1 23.20 18.26 1.07
N LYS A 2 22.14 18.34 1.89
CA LYS A 2 22.21 18.00 3.34
C LYS A 2 22.20 16.48 3.51
N LYS A 3 22.74 15.97 4.63
CA LYS A 3 22.65 14.53 4.96
C LYS A 3 21.20 14.02 5.07
N SER A 4 20.25 14.92 5.36
CA SER A 4 18.82 14.63 5.44
C SER A 4 18.09 14.60 4.08
N ASP A 5 18.77 14.96 2.99
CA ASP A 5 18.16 14.92 1.66
C ASP A 5 17.94 13.46 1.24
N PRO A 6 16.83 13.14 0.56
CA PRO A 6 16.51 11.76 0.13
C PRO A 6 17.63 11.10 -0.70
N LEU A 7 18.27 11.90 -1.55
CA LEU A 7 19.53 11.55 -2.23
C LEU A 7 20.54 12.66 -1.93
N ASN A 8 21.73 12.29 -1.53
CA ASN A 8 22.85 13.20 -1.26
C ASN A 8 24.04 12.93 -2.21
N SER A 9 25.11 13.71 -2.06
CA SER A 9 26.31 13.57 -2.92
C SER A 9 26.97 12.19 -2.84
N GLU A 10 27.00 11.57 -1.67
CA GLU A 10 27.52 10.21 -1.47
C GLU A 10 26.72 9.17 -2.26
N HIS A 11 25.39 9.27 -2.22
CA HIS A 11 24.50 8.41 -2.99
C HIS A 11 24.75 8.53 -4.50
N LEU A 12 25.01 9.73 -5.01
CA LEU A 12 25.33 9.95 -6.42
C LEU A 12 26.69 9.35 -6.80
N GLU A 13 27.66 9.36 -5.88
CA GLU A 13 28.95 8.68 -6.06
C GLU A 13 28.78 7.17 -6.16
N PHE A 14 27.93 6.57 -5.30
CA PHE A 14 27.62 5.13 -5.40
C PHE A 14 26.99 4.79 -6.75
N LEU A 15 26.07 5.62 -7.26
CA LEU A 15 25.49 5.42 -8.59
C LEU A 15 26.55 5.50 -9.69
N SER A 16 27.44 6.49 -9.62
CA SER A 16 28.54 6.66 -10.58
C SER A 16 29.44 5.44 -10.62
N ASN A 17 29.83 4.92 -9.46
CA ASN A 17 30.67 3.72 -9.34
C ASN A 17 29.97 2.46 -9.87
N ALA A 18 28.65 2.33 -9.63
CA ALA A 18 27.86 1.24 -10.15
C ALA A 18 27.72 1.31 -11.68
N LEU A 19 27.59 2.49 -12.26
CA LEU A 19 27.58 2.71 -13.72
C LEU A 19 28.93 2.30 -14.35
N LEU A 20 30.04 2.66 -13.74
CA LEU A 20 31.37 2.23 -14.19
C LEU A 20 31.49 0.70 -14.18
N THR A 21 30.95 0.05 -13.15
CA THR A 21 30.96 -1.42 -13.05
C THR A 21 30.07 -2.06 -14.12
N LEU A 22 28.88 -1.50 -14.39
CA LEU A 22 28.00 -1.97 -15.44
C LEU A 22 28.65 -1.85 -16.82
N ASN A 23 29.28 -0.69 -17.11
CA ASN A 23 29.91 -0.42 -18.40
C ASN A 23 31.07 -1.37 -18.70
N LYS A 24 31.85 -1.81 -17.69
CA LYS A 24 32.89 -2.81 -17.88
C LYS A 24 32.40 -4.10 -18.53
N GLY A 25 31.14 -4.49 -18.31
CA GLY A 25 30.56 -5.66 -18.97
C GLY A 25 30.43 -5.52 -20.49
N PHE A 26 30.54 -4.30 -21.03
CA PHE A 26 30.34 -3.96 -22.44
C PHE A 26 31.60 -3.35 -23.10
N GLU A 27 32.75 -3.30 -22.41
CA GLU A 27 34.01 -2.72 -22.92
C GLU A 27 34.52 -3.38 -24.19
N HIS A 28 34.12 -4.61 -24.48
CA HIS A 28 34.50 -5.36 -25.67
C HIS A 28 33.75 -4.91 -26.95
N LEU A 29 32.71 -4.08 -26.80
CA LEU A 29 31.94 -3.60 -27.95
C LEU A 29 32.65 -2.40 -28.63
N PRO A 30 32.53 -2.27 -29.95
CA PRO A 30 33.05 -1.09 -30.67
C PRO A 30 32.41 0.20 -30.15
N GLU A 31 33.21 1.25 -30.08
CA GLU A 31 32.70 2.59 -29.73
C GLU A 31 31.70 3.08 -30.79
N PHE A 32 30.63 3.70 -30.35
CA PHE A 32 29.67 4.40 -31.20
C PHE A 32 29.39 5.81 -30.66
N LYS A 33 29.07 6.71 -31.56
CA LYS A 33 28.67 8.08 -31.15
C LYS A 33 27.25 8.02 -30.60
N ASN A 34 27.10 8.46 -29.37
CA ASN A 34 25.77 8.67 -28.77
C ASN A 34 25.38 10.15 -28.91
N ASP A 35 24.41 10.45 -29.76
CA ASP A 35 23.90 11.81 -29.97
C ASP A 35 23.04 12.27 -28.78
N VAL A 36 23.68 12.50 -27.64
CA VAL A 36 23.03 13.12 -26.49
C VAL A 36 22.98 14.64 -26.70
N PRO A 37 21.82 15.30 -26.53
CA PRO A 37 21.72 16.76 -26.56
C PRO A 37 22.76 17.41 -25.66
N GLY A 38 23.32 18.56 -26.09
CA GLY A 38 24.36 19.26 -25.34
C GLY A 38 24.04 19.42 -23.86
N SER A 39 25.00 19.20 -22.98
CA SER A 39 24.89 19.14 -21.53
C SER A 39 24.17 20.36 -20.89
N GLN A 40 24.38 21.57 -21.48
CA GLN A 40 23.73 22.79 -21.01
C GLN A 40 22.20 22.78 -21.23
N ARG A 41 21.72 22.27 -22.37
CA ARG A 41 20.28 22.15 -22.65
C ARG A 41 19.64 21.11 -21.73
N LEU A 42 20.29 19.97 -21.52
CA LEU A 42 19.86 18.94 -20.61
C LEU A 42 19.73 19.47 -19.17
N GLY A 43 20.76 20.20 -18.69
CA GLY A 43 20.74 20.83 -17.37
C GLY A 43 19.59 21.81 -17.20
N GLY A 44 19.32 22.64 -18.21
CA GLY A 44 18.21 23.59 -18.20
C GLY A 44 16.84 22.91 -18.10
N VAL A 45 16.63 21.81 -18.86
CA VAL A 45 15.37 21.02 -18.78
C VAL A 45 15.19 20.36 -17.41
N LEU A 46 16.26 19.79 -16.84
CA LEU A 46 16.18 19.18 -15.50
C LEU A 46 15.88 20.22 -14.41
N THR A 47 16.47 21.42 -14.51
CA THR A 47 16.17 22.52 -13.59
C THR A 47 14.70 22.93 -13.69
N ALA A 48 14.18 23.13 -14.88
CA ALA A 48 12.77 23.46 -15.09
C ALA A 48 11.82 22.35 -14.58
N THR A 49 12.20 21.08 -14.76
CA THR A 49 11.45 19.95 -14.21
C THR A 49 11.43 19.99 -12.68
N ALA A 50 12.59 20.24 -12.05
CA ALA A 50 12.69 20.34 -10.59
C ALA A 50 11.87 21.53 -10.05
N GLU A 51 11.83 22.68 -10.75
CA GLU A 51 11.00 23.81 -10.39
C GLU A 51 9.51 23.46 -10.37
N ARG A 52 9.01 22.70 -11.35
CA ARG A 52 7.63 22.23 -11.38
C ARG A 52 7.34 21.23 -10.27
N LEU A 53 8.27 20.32 -9.97
CA LEU A 53 8.12 19.32 -8.89
C LEU A 53 8.05 19.96 -7.50
N ARG A 54 8.48 21.20 -7.31
CA ARG A 54 8.35 21.94 -6.03
C ARG A 54 6.91 22.22 -5.64
N ASP A 55 5.95 22.12 -6.55
CA ASP A 55 4.50 22.23 -6.25
C ASP A 55 3.92 20.99 -5.56
N ASN A 56 4.71 19.96 -5.31
CA ASN A 56 4.30 18.79 -4.55
C ASN A 56 4.43 19.00 -3.05
N TYR A 57 3.65 18.23 -2.27
CA TYR A 57 3.85 18.13 -0.83
C TYR A 57 5.21 17.52 -0.51
N PRO A 58 5.76 17.79 0.70
CA PRO A 58 7.05 17.23 1.12
C PRO A 58 6.90 15.75 1.55
N TYR A 59 6.59 14.86 0.62
CA TYR A 59 6.27 13.45 0.88
C TYR A 59 7.35 12.71 1.67
N PHE A 60 8.62 13.14 1.53
CA PHE A 60 9.76 12.57 2.25
C PHE A 60 9.80 13.00 3.73
N HIS A 61 9.18 14.12 4.10
CA HIS A 61 9.28 14.69 5.44
C HIS A 61 8.30 14.00 6.41
N PRO A 62 8.65 13.79 7.70
CA PRO A 62 7.73 13.18 8.68
C PRO A 62 6.46 13.99 8.96
N LEU A 63 6.44 15.29 8.71
CA LEU A 63 5.23 16.11 8.81
C LEU A 63 4.23 15.85 7.66
N TYR A 64 4.60 15.07 6.65
CA TYR A 64 3.64 14.51 5.72
C TYR A 64 3.15 13.15 6.28
N ALA A 65 1.98 13.15 6.86
CA ALA A 65 1.33 11.99 7.50
C ALA A 65 -0.12 11.81 7.02
N GLY A 66 -0.39 12.15 5.74
CA GLY A 66 -1.75 12.17 5.19
C GLY A 66 -2.12 10.90 4.44
N GLN A 67 -1.54 10.69 3.29
CA GLN A 67 -1.84 9.55 2.42
C GLN A 67 -0.87 8.39 2.62
N MET A 68 -1.19 7.23 2.05
CA MET A 68 -0.34 6.02 2.02
C MET A 68 0.85 6.23 1.07
N LEU A 69 1.66 7.26 1.33
CA LEU A 69 2.71 7.71 0.46
C LEU A 69 3.97 8.05 1.26
N LYS A 70 5.08 7.45 0.86
CA LYS A 70 6.43 7.76 1.34
C LYS A 70 7.41 7.62 0.18
N PRO A 71 8.59 8.27 0.23
CA PRO A 71 9.61 8.06 -0.80
C PRO A 71 10.09 6.60 -0.77
N PRO A 72 10.55 6.07 -1.91
CA PRO A 72 11.25 4.80 -1.93
C PRO A 72 12.58 4.90 -1.18
N HIS A 73 13.12 3.75 -0.75
CA HIS A 73 14.43 3.71 -0.12
C HIS A 73 15.53 4.20 -1.09
N PRO A 74 16.57 4.89 -0.62
CA PRO A 74 17.66 5.35 -1.50
C PRO A 74 18.25 4.26 -2.39
N VAL A 75 18.46 3.03 -1.87
CA VAL A 75 18.94 1.91 -2.69
C VAL A 75 17.97 1.56 -3.82
N ALA A 76 16.65 1.65 -3.59
CA ALA A 76 15.67 1.41 -4.66
C ALA A 76 15.73 2.48 -5.74
N GLN A 77 15.89 3.76 -5.34
CA GLN A 77 16.03 4.88 -6.28
C GLN A 77 17.27 4.71 -7.16
N LEU A 78 18.41 4.37 -6.54
CA LEU A 78 19.69 4.21 -7.23
C LEU A 78 19.69 2.99 -8.14
N ALA A 79 19.21 1.84 -7.67
CA ALA A 79 19.12 0.62 -8.48
C ALA A 79 18.13 0.77 -9.64
N TYR A 80 17.03 1.49 -9.44
CA TYR A 80 16.09 1.83 -10.51
C TYR A 80 16.76 2.70 -11.58
N ALA A 81 17.45 3.78 -11.16
CA ALA A 81 18.19 4.66 -12.05
C ALA A 81 19.30 3.94 -12.82
N LEU A 82 20.06 3.07 -12.14
CA LEU A 82 21.09 2.22 -12.76
C LEU A 82 20.47 1.32 -13.83
N ALA A 83 19.40 0.61 -13.54
CA ALA A 83 18.78 -0.30 -14.50
C ALA A 83 18.14 0.44 -15.69
N MET A 84 17.64 1.68 -15.52
CA MET A 84 17.11 2.48 -16.62
C MET A 84 18.16 2.78 -17.69
N THR A 85 19.46 2.76 -17.39
CA THR A 85 20.50 3.02 -18.41
C THR A 85 20.54 1.96 -19.51
N ILE A 86 20.09 0.74 -19.22
CA ILE A 86 19.94 -0.35 -20.19
C ILE A 86 18.47 -0.66 -20.51
N ASN A 87 17.52 -0.04 -19.80
CA ASN A 87 16.08 -0.09 -20.00
C ASN A 87 15.52 -1.52 -20.25
N PRO A 88 15.73 -2.48 -19.35
CA PRO A 88 15.34 -3.86 -19.55
C PRO A 88 13.82 -4.04 -19.49
N ASN A 89 13.31 -4.97 -20.31
CA ASN A 89 11.89 -5.34 -20.38
C ASN A 89 11.72 -6.80 -19.90
N ASN A 90 11.03 -7.01 -18.78
CA ASN A 90 10.84 -8.33 -18.17
C ASN A 90 9.72 -9.16 -18.85
N HIS A 91 9.23 -8.78 -20.02
CA HIS A 91 8.27 -9.60 -20.76
C HIS A 91 8.88 -10.95 -21.17
N ALA A 92 10.04 -10.92 -21.82
CA ALA A 92 10.80 -12.11 -22.25
C ALA A 92 12.23 -12.03 -21.73
N LEU A 93 12.88 -13.20 -21.60
CA LEU A 93 14.29 -13.27 -21.16
C LEU A 93 15.23 -12.46 -22.05
N ASP A 94 14.99 -12.43 -23.34
CA ASP A 94 15.82 -11.67 -24.29
C ASP A 94 15.73 -10.15 -24.08
N GLY A 95 14.62 -9.67 -23.49
CA GLY A 95 14.44 -8.26 -23.14
C GLY A 95 15.04 -7.87 -21.79
N GLY A 96 15.26 -8.84 -20.89
CA GLY A 96 15.70 -8.54 -19.52
C GLY A 96 16.19 -9.76 -18.75
N ARG A 97 17.25 -10.42 -19.20
CA ARG A 97 17.78 -11.65 -18.56
C ARG A 97 18.08 -11.47 -17.07
N ALA A 98 18.91 -10.50 -16.75
CA ALA A 98 19.33 -10.24 -15.37
C ALA A 98 18.15 -9.79 -14.50
N THR A 99 17.32 -8.86 -15.00
CA THR A 99 16.21 -8.32 -14.24
C THR A 99 15.06 -9.31 -14.10
N SER A 100 14.85 -10.23 -15.04
CA SER A 100 13.89 -11.34 -14.87
C SER A 100 14.36 -12.32 -13.78
N ALA A 101 15.65 -12.61 -13.69
CA ALA A 101 16.19 -13.40 -12.59
C ALA A 101 16.01 -12.68 -11.23
N MET A 102 16.34 -11.38 -11.17
CA MET A 102 16.13 -10.56 -9.98
C MET A 102 14.65 -10.51 -9.56
N GLU A 103 13.72 -10.44 -10.51
CA GLU A 103 12.28 -10.48 -10.24
C GLU A 103 11.87 -11.80 -9.61
N LYS A 104 12.29 -12.92 -10.20
CA LYS A 104 12.01 -14.27 -9.66
C LYS A 104 12.54 -14.42 -8.23
N GLU A 105 13.78 -13.98 -7.97
CA GLU A 105 14.35 -14.00 -6.62
C GLU A 105 13.58 -13.10 -5.64
N ALA A 106 13.27 -11.89 -6.04
CA ALA A 106 12.58 -10.93 -5.17
C ALA A 106 11.14 -11.37 -4.85
N VAL A 107 10.42 -11.88 -5.84
CA VAL A 107 9.07 -12.41 -5.65
C VAL A 107 9.09 -13.67 -4.77
N ALA A 108 10.12 -14.52 -4.91
CA ALA A 108 10.29 -15.67 -4.02
C ALA A 108 10.51 -15.28 -2.55
N GLN A 109 11.21 -14.18 -2.27
CA GLN A 109 11.35 -13.65 -0.92
C GLN A 109 10.01 -13.13 -0.36
N ILE A 110 9.18 -12.48 -1.20
CA ILE A 110 7.83 -12.07 -0.80
C ILE A 110 6.97 -13.30 -0.51
N ALA A 111 6.98 -14.32 -1.36
CA ALA A 111 6.24 -15.56 -1.14
C ALA A 111 6.68 -16.27 0.15
N ALA A 112 7.98 -16.27 0.43
CA ALA A 112 8.55 -16.86 1.65
C ALA A 112 8.06 -16.17 2.93
N MET A 113 7.73 -14.86 2.90
CA MET A 113 7.11 -14.19 4.05
C MET A 113 5.79 -14.84 4.47
N PHE A 114 5.07 -15.43 3.50
CA PHE A 114 3.80 -16.14 3.71
C PHE A 114 3.96 -17.65 3.85
N GLY A 115 5.20 -18.14 3.92
CA GLY A 115 5.52 -19.57 4.05
C GLY A 115 5.40 -20.36 2.75
N TRP A 116 5.34 -19.71 1.58
CA TRP A 116 5.23 -20.38 0.29
C TRP A 116 6.61 -20.64 -0.33
N THR A 117 6.90 -21.91 -0.56
CA THR A 117 8.09 -22.38 -1.31
C THR A 117 7.73 -22.80 -2.73
N LYS A 118 6.45 -23.12 -2.96
CA LYS A 118 5.87 -23.43 -4.27
C LYS A 118 4.72 -22.47 -4.53
N PHE A 119 4.82 -21.70 -5.59
CA PHE A 119 3.87 -20.63 -5.92
C PHE A 119 4.00 -20.23 -7.39
N LEU A 120 3.06 -19.46 -7.90
CA LEU A 120 3.20 -18.66 -9.11
C LEU A 120 3.11 -17.20 -8.71
N GLY A 121 3.93 -16.32 -9.30
CA GLY A 121 3.84 -14.90 -9.00
C GLY A 121 4.80 -14.06 -9.81
N HIS A 122 4.48 -12.78 -9.91
CA HIS A 122 5.29 -11.79 -10.63
C HIS A 122 4.98 -10.37 -10.13
N LEU A 123 5.83 -9.43 -10.51
CA LEU A 123 5.57 -8.00 -10.33
C LEU A 123 4.54 -7.51 -11.37
N CYS A 124 3.80 -6.47 -11.02
CA CYS A 124 2.83 -5.81 -11.88
C CYS A 124 2.76 -4.30 -11.57
N GLY A 125 1.96 -3.55 -12.31
CA GLY A 125 1.86 -2.09 -12.19
C GLY A 125 1.31 -1.57 -10.85
N GLY A 126 0.86 -2.42 -9.95
CA GLY A 126 0.35 -2.05 -8.62
C GLY A 126 -0.83 -2.92 -8.19
N GLY A 127 -1.33 -2.69 -6.96
CA GLY A 127 -2.40 -3.49 -6.34
C GLY A 127 -3.67 -3.59 -7.18
N THR A 128 -4.01 -2.56 -7.97
CA THR A 128 -5.15 -2.64 -8.89
C THR A 128 -4.95 -3.73 -9.94
N MET A 129 -3.76 -3.83 -10.55
CA MET A 129 -3.45 -4.88 -11.52
C MET A 129 -3.34 -6.24 -10.83
N ALA A 130 -2.67 -6.32 -9.68
CA ALA A 130 -2.58 -7.55 -8.89
C ALA A 130 -3.97 -8.10 -8.53
N ASN A 131 -4.87 -7.25 -8.06
CA ASN A 131 -6.25 -7.62 -7.76
C ASN A 131 -7.05 -7.99 -9.02
N LEU A 132 -6.82 -7.31 -10.16
CA LEU A 132 -7.46 -7.65 -11.42
C LEU A 132 -7.09 -9.08 -11.84
N GLU A 133 -5.82 -9.43 -11.83
CA GLU A 133 -5.35 -10.77 -12.17
C GLU A 133 -5.87 -11.83 -11.19
N ALA A 134 -5.89 -11.51 -9.89
CA ALA A 134 -6.44 -12.40 -8.88
C ALA A 134 -7.94 -12.70 -9.11
N LEU A 135 -8.74 -11.66 -9.35
CA LEU A 135 -10.18 -11.81 -9.59
C LEU A 135 -10.48 -12.44 -10.95
N TRP A 136 -9.67 -12.16 -11.96
CA TRP A 136 -9.75 -12.85 -13.25
C TRP A 136 -9.52 -14.35 -13.09
N VAL A 137 -8.43 -14.77 -12.41
CA VAL A 137 -8.15 -16.19 -12.13
C VAL A 137 -9.27 -16.81 -11.27
N ALA A 138 -9.81 -16.06 -10.31
CA ALA A 138 -10.94 -16.51 -9.48
C ALA A 138 -12.19 -16.79 -10.34
N GLY A 139 -12.54 -15.87 -11.25
CA GLY A 139 -13.66 -16.05 -12.19
C GLY A 139 -13.48 -17.23 -13.15
N GLN A 140 -12.26 -17.43 -13.66
CA GLN A 140 -11.92 -18.58 -14.49
C GLN A 140 -12.01 -19.91 -13.71
N SER A 141 -11.65 -19.90 -12.43
CA SER A 141 -11.66 -21.09 -11.57
C SER A 141 -13.06 -21.46 -11.07
N ALA A 142 -14.00 -20.51 -11.01
CA ALA A 142 -15.37 -20.70 -10.55
C ALA A 142 -16.35 -19.87 -11.41
N PRO A 143 -16.57 -20.25 -12.69
CA PRO A 143 -17.41 -19.49 -13.60
C PRO A 143 -18.84 -19.26 -13.07
N GLY A 144 -19.31 -18.01 -13.18
CA GLY A 144 -20.65 -17.60 -12.75
C GLY A 144 -20.85 -17.49 -11.23
N LYS A 145 -19.84 -17.79 -10.41
CA LYS A 145 -19.92 -17.65 -8.97
C LYS A 145 -19.61 -16.21 -8.53
N THR A 146 -20.26 -15.81 -7.43
CA THR A 146 -20.16 -14.48 -6.85
C THR A 146 -18.82 -14.27 -6.12
N ILE A 147 -18.25 -13.08 -6.26
CA ILE A 147 -17.15 -12.58 -5.45
C ILE A 147 -17.72 -11.73 -4.32
N LEU A 148 -17.32 -12.01 -3.09
CA LEU A 148 -17.68 -11.21 -1.92
C LEU A 148 -16.49 -10.40 -1.42
N ALA A 149 -16.74 -9.19 -0.94
CA ALA A 149 -15.74 -8.37 -0.23
C ALA A 149 -16.41 -7.55 0.88
N SER A 150 -15.64 -7.09 1.86
CA SER A 150 -16.14 -6.15 2.87
C SER A 150 -16.56 -4.82 2.24
N SER A 151 -17.56 -4.14 2.84
CA SER A 151 -17.89 -2.75 2.51
C SER A 151 -16.72 -1.77 2.76
N GLN A 152 -15.71 -2.17 3.53
CA GLN A 152 -14.47 -1.43 3.77
C GLN A 152 -13.32 -1.85 2.83
N SER A 153 -13.53 -2.83 1.95
CA SER A 153 -12.54 -3.21 0.94
C SER A 153 -12.27 -2.06 -0.03
N HIS A 154 -11.13 -2.12 -0.70
CA HIS A 154 -10.79 -1.10 -1.68
C HIS A 154 -11.80 -1.09 -2.85
N TYR A 155 -12.29 0.08 -3.24
CA TYR A 155 -13.32 0.26 -4.28
C TYR A 155 -12.95 -0.38 -5.64
N THR A 156 -11.67 -0.70 -5.86
CA THR A 156 -11.22 -1.36 -7.09
C THR A 156 -11.81 -2.75 -7.27
N HIS A 157 -12.17 -3.47 -6.21
CA HIS A 157 -12.75 -4.82 -6.33
C HIS A 157 -14.07 -4.80 -7.08
N GLU A 158 -14.98 -3.88 -6.74
CA GLU A 158 -16.23 -3.70 -7.47
C GLU A 158 -15.99 -3.26 -8.92
N ARG A 159 -15.08 -2.29 -9.14
CA ARG A 159 -14.74 -1.82 -10.50
C ARG A 159 -14.13 -2.91 -11.37
N ILE A 160 -13.18 -3.67 -10.83
CA ILE A 160 -12.54 -4.81 -11.51
C ILE A 160 -13.59 -5.88 -11.86
N SER A 161 -14.45 -6.24 -10.91
CA SER A 161 -15.51 -7.23 -11.13
C SER A 161 -16.45 -6.79 -12.25
N LYS A 162 -16.80 -5.50 -12.33
CA LYS A 162 -17.58 -4.95 -13.45
C LYS A 162 -16.83 -5.06 -14.79
N VAL A 163 -15.53 -4.76 -14.83
CA VAL A 163 -14.69 -4.89 -16.04
C VAL A 163 -14.62 -6.35 -16.50
N LEU A 164 -14.48 -7.26 -15.55
CA LEU A 164 -14.39 -8.71 -15.80
C LEU A 164 -15.76 -9.38 -16.00
N GLN A 165 -16.86 -8.64 -15.84
CA GLN A 165 -18.24 -9.15 -15.89
C GLN A 165 -18.49 -10.28 -14.86
N LEU A 166 -17.87 -10.18 -13.69
CA LEU A 166 -18.04 -11.12 -12.58
C LEU A 166 -19.11 -10.62 -11.61
N PRO A 167 -20.00 -11.50 -11.11
CA PRO A 167 -20.93 -11.15 -10.04
C PRO A 167 -20.15 -10.71 -8.79
N PHE A 168 -20.55 -9.59 -8.20
CA PHE A 168 -19.88 -9.01 -7.04
C PHE A 168 -20.89 -8.48 -6.03
N GLU A 169 -20.67 -8.76 -4.76
CA GLU A 169 -21.48 -8.24 -3.65
C GLU A 169 -20.60 -7.80 -2.48
N THR A 170 -21.06 -6.78 -1.75
CA THR A 170 -20.40 -6.32 -0.53
C THR A 170 -21.10 -6.88 0.71
N ILE A 171 -20.31 -7.31 1.67
CA ILE A 171 -20.75 -7.67 3.02
C ILE A 171 -20.51 -6.46 3.93
N PRO A 172 -21.48 -6.04 4.74
CA PRO A 172 -21.28 -4.98 5.73
C PRO A 172 -20.07 -5.28 6.64
N SER A 173 -19.47 -4.23 7.15
CA SER A 173 -18.41 -4.34 8.16
C SER A 173 -19.00 -4.30 9.58
N ASP A 174 -18.27 -4.86 10.54
CA ASP A 174 -18.50 -4.67 11.97
C ASP A 174 -18.08 -3.24 12.42
N THR A 175 -18.22 -2.95 13.71
CA THR A 175 -17.87 -1.65 14.31
C THR A 175 -16.36 -1.37 14.32
N ARG A 176 -15.51 -2.33 14.01
CA ARG A 176 -14.05 -2.20 13.86
C ARG A 176 -13.62 -2.07 12.40
N GLY A 177 -14.57 -2.13 11.47
CA GLY A 177 -14.31 -2.07 10.03
C GLY A 177 -13.84 -3.39 9.42
N HIS A 178 -13.95 -4.52 10.14
CA HIS A 178 -13.73 -5.86 9.59
C HIS A 178 -14.97 -6.34 8.87
N ILE A 179 -14.84 -7.28 7.96
CA ILE A 179 -15.99 -7.96 7.37
C ILE A 179 -16.84 -8.61 8.47
N ASP A 180 -18.15 -8.37 8.47
CA ASP A 180 -19.05 -8.99 9.46
C ASP A 180 -19.18 -10.50 9.18
N LEU A 181 -18.59 -11.30 10.04
CA LEU A 181 -18.54 -12.77 9.89
C LEU A 181 -19.92 -13.41 9.93
N LYS A 182 -20.89 -12.88 10.70
CA LYS A 182 -22.24 -13.42 10.78
C LYS A 182 -23.00 -13.18 9.48
N LEU A 183 -22.88 -11.98 8.92
CA LEU A 183 -23.48 -11.63 7.63
C LEU A 183 -22.79 -12.37 6.49
N LEU A 184 -21.47 -12.53 6.55
CA LEU A 184 -20.72 -13.33 5.59
C LEU A 184 -21.19 -14.78 5.62
N GLU A 185 -21.26 -15.42 6.80
CA GLU A 185 -21.73 -16.80 6.92
C GLU A 185 -23.16 -16.96 6.39
N LYS A 186 -24.07 -16.05 6.77
CA LYS A 186 -25.44 -16.05 6.24
C LYS A 186 -25.46 -16.00 4.71
N ARG A 187 -24.62 -15.16 4.08
CA ARG A 187 -24.57 -15.06 2.62
C ARG A 187 -23.98 -16.31 1.97
N LEU A 188 -23.00 -16.94 2.59
CA LEU A 188 -22.37 -18.18 2.11
C LEU A 188 -23.35 -19.37 2.05
N THR A 189 -24.42 -19.36 2.86
CA THR A 189 -25.45 -20.44 2.83
C THR A 189 -26.17 -20.56 1.48
N HIS A 190 -26.13 -19.55 0.60
CA HIS A 190 -26.76 -19.60 -0.73
C HIS A 190 -26.01 -20.51 -1.70
N GLY A 191 -24.74 -20.89 -1.43
CA GLY A 191 -23.97 -21.86 -2.20
C GLY A 191 -23.46 -21.39 -3.58
N ASP A 192 -23.62 -20.10 -3.92
CA ASP A 192 -23.23 -19.51 -5.19
C ASP A 192 -21.94 -18.65 -5.11
N VAL A 193 -21.29 -18.62 -3.96
CA VAL A 193 -20.06 -17.85 -3.75
C VAL A 193 -18.84 -18.63 -4.22
N GLY A 194 -18.02 -18.02 -5.07
CA GLY A 194 -16.78 -18.59 -5.59
C GLY A 194 -15.53 -18.09 -4.86
N THR A 195 -15.53 -16.82 -4.45
CA THR A 195 -14.36 -16.19 -3.83
C THR A 195 -14.76 -15.17 -2.78
N VAL A 196 -14.06 -15.14 -1.67
CA VAL A 196 -14.11 -14.07 -0.67
C VAL A 196 -12.80 -13.29 -0.74
N VAL A 197 -12.88 -11.98 -0.92
CA VAL A 197 -11.76 -11.05 -0.79
C VAL A 197 -11.63 -10.69 0.68
N VAL A 198 -10.45 -10.94 1.24
CA VAL A 198 -10.10 -10.64 2.64
C VAL A 198 -9.09 -9.50 2.63
N THR A 199 -9.43 -8.38 3.25
CA THR A 199 -8.58 -7.18 3.23
C THR A 199 -7.63 -7.17 4.43
N MET A 200 -6.33 -7.23 4.14
CA MET A 200 -5.27 -7.23 5.16
C MET A 200 -4.73 -5.81 5.36
N GLY A 201 -5.59 -4.92 5.81
CA GLY A 201 -5.30 -3.49 6.00
C GLY A 201 -6.12 -2.60 5.07
N THR A 202 -7.30 -2.17 5.53
CA THR A 202 -8.22 -1.33 4.75
C THR A 202 -7.64 0.04 4.48
N THR A 203 -7.96 0.60 3.31
CA THR A 203 -7.44 1.92 2.89
C THR A 203 -7.86 3.05 3.81
N ALA A 204 -9.07 3.04 4.32
CA ALA A 204 -9.57 4.13 5.14
C ALA A 204 -8.96 4.14 6.54
N ILE A 205 -8.88 2.98 7.19
CA ILE A 205 -8.66 2.88 8.64
C ILE A 205 -7.58 1.87 9.04
N GLY A 206 -7.07 1.07 8.10
CA GLY A 206 -6.03 0.07 8.38
C GLY A 206 -6.52 -1.19 9.09
N SER A 207 -7.85 -1.45 9.11
CA SER A 207 -8.42 -2.66 9.73
C SER A 207 -8.01 -3.91 8.96
N VAL A 208 -7.87 -5.02 9.68
CA VAL A 208 -7.42 -6.31 9.16
C VAL A 208 -8.53 -7.34 9.32
N ASP A 209 -9.10 -7.82 8.23
CA ASP A 209 -10.13 -8.84 8.27
C ASP A 209 -9.65 -10.12 8.99
N PRO A 210 -10.49 -10.80 9.77
CA PRO A 210 -10.13 -11.97 10.57
C PRO A 210 -9.98 -13.23 9.70
N LEU A 211 -8.92 -13.27 8.88
CA LEU A 211 -8.64 -14.34 7.92
C LEU A 211 -8.69 -15.73 8.54
N HIS A 212 -8.18 -15.90 9.77
CA HIS A 212 -8.21 -17.18 10.48
C HIS A 212 -9.62 -17.70 10.76
N GLU A 213 -10.60 -16.80 10.99
CA GLU A 213 -12.01 -17.16 11.18
C GLU A 213 -12.69 -17.39 9.82
N ILE A 214 -12.36 -16.62 8.79
CA ILE A 214 -12.87 -16.83 7.43
C ILE A 214 -12.40 -18.19 6.87
N LEU A 215 -11.22 -18.65 7.24
CA LEU A 215 -10.73 -19.99 6.91
C LEU A 215 -11.60 -21.10 7.50
N ALA A 216 -12.14 -20.92 8.70
CA ALA A 216 -13.09 -21.87 9.28
C ALA A 216 -14.40 -21.93 8.46
N LEU A 217 -14.89 -20.79 7.97
CA LEU A 217 -16.03 -20.74 7.06
C LEU A 217 -15.71 -21.40 5.70
N ARG A 218 -14.50 -21.23 5.17
CA ARG A 218 -14.06 -21.89 3.93
C ARG A 218 -14.16 -23.42 4.04
N ALA A 219 -13.76 -23.98 5.17
CA ALA A 219 -13.86 -25.42 5.39
C ALA A 219 -15.31 -25.93 5.32
N LYS A 220 -16.30 -25.09 5.69
CA LYS A 220 -17.73 -25.43 5.68
C LYS A 220 -18.40 -25.17 4.31
N TYR A 221 -18.03 -24.08 3.62
CA TYR A 221 -18.77 -23.59 2.44
C TYR A 221 -17.98 -23.68 1.12
N ASN A 222 -16.72 -24.11 1.14
CA ASN A 222 -15.89 -24.40 -0.03
C ASN A 222 -15.82 -23.24 -1.04
N PHE A 223 -15.18 -22.14 -0.67
CA PHE A 223 -14.88 -20.99 -1.53
C PHE A 223 -13.39 -20.69 -1.54
N ARG A 224 -12.93 -19.91 -2.54
CA ARG A 224 -11.55 -19.42 -2.62
C ARG A 224 -11.38 -18.17 -1.76
N ILE A 225 -10.16 -17.95 -1.29
CA ILE A 225 -9.78 -16.73 -0.56
C ILE A 225 -8.72 -15.98 -1.36
N HIS A 226 -9.03 -14.73 -1.69
CA HIS A 226 -8.05 -13.76 -2.17
C HIS A 226 -7.72 -12.77 -1.05
N ALA A 227 -6.46 -12.72 -0.62
CA ALA A 227 -6.00 -11.76 0.36
C ALA A 227 -5.53 -10.47 -0.36
N ASP A 228 -6.31 -9.39 -0.25
CA ASP A 228 -5.84 -8.06 -0.62
C ASP A 228 -4.97 -7.52 0.51
N ALA A 229 -3.68 -7.76 0.39
CA ALA A 229 -2.64 -7.34 1.30
C ALA A 229 -1.81 -6.18 0.74
N ALA A 230 -2.37 -5.45 -0.23
CA ALA A 230 -1.70 -4.34 -0.90
C ALA A 230 -1.11 -3.33 0.08
N TYR A 231 -1.80 -3.06 1.19
CA TYR A 231 -1.29 -2.20 2.24
C TYR A 231 -0.58 -2.98 3.35
N GLY A 232 -1.27 -3.94 3.96
CA GLY A 232 -0.82 -4.56 5.21
C GLY A 232 0.12 -5.75 5.05
N GLY A 233 0.37 -6.27 3.84
CA GLY A 233 1.05 -7.55 3.65
C GLY A 233 2.42 -7.67 4.35
N TYR A 234 3.19 -6.60 4.39
CA TYR A 234 4.48 -6.60 5.07
C TYR A 234 4.39 -6.66 6.60
N PHE A 235 3.24 -6.34 7.20
CA PHE A 235 3.04 -6.46 8.65
C PHE A 235 3.05 -7.91 9.15
N THR A 236 3.00 -8.90 8.26
CA THR A 236 3.26 -10.31 8.59
C THR A 236 4.63 -10.53 9.23
N LEU A 237 5.58 -9.60 9.04
CA LEU A 237 6.90 -9.63 9.66
C LEU A 237 6.92 -9.16 11.12
N LEU A 238 5.84 -8.57 11.63
CA LEU A 238 5.75 -8.10 13.01
C LEU A 238 5.29 -9.22 13.95
N GLU A 239 5.81 -9.20 15.18
CA GLU A 239 5.47 -10.16 16.23
C GLU A 239 4.70 -9.52 17.39
N ASN A 240 4.52 -8.19 17.37
CA ASN A 240 3.88 -7.40 18.43
C ASN A 240 2.52 -6.82 18.01
N LEU A 241 1.83 -7.47 17.07
CA LEU A 241 0.46 -7.11 16.71
C LEU A 241 -0.51 -7.53 17.81
N GLU A 242 -1.72 -6.96 17.80
CA GLU A 242 -2.80 -7.43 18.67
C GLU A 242 -3.12 -8.90 18.36
N PRO A 243 -3.54 -9.72 19.36
CA PRO A 243 -3.63 -11.17 19.21
C PRO A 243 -4.45 -11.64 17.99
N ASP A 244 -5.59 -11.02 17.70
CA ASP A 244 -6.44 -11.42 16.57
C ASP A 244 -5.84 -10.98 15.23
N THR A 245 -5.27 -9.78 15.17
CA THR A 245 -4.51 -9.30 14.00
C THR A 245 -3.30 -10.20 13.73
N GLN A 246 -2.59 -10.64 14.79
CA GLN A 246 -1.47 -11.58 14.67
C GLN A 246 -1.90 -12.93 14.09
N LYS A 247 -3.05 -13.48 14.54
CA LYS A 247 -3.62 -14.71 13.97
C LYS A 247 -4.01 -14.54 12.51
N ALA A 248 -4.60 -13.40 12.15
CA ALA A 248 -4.97 -13.12 10.77
C ALA A 248 -3.75 -13.10 9.84
N PHE A 249 -2.67 -12.43 10.23
CA PHE A 249 -1.42 -12.44 9.44
C PHE A 249 -0.74 -13.81 9.42
N ALA A 250 -0.75 -14.56 10.52
CA ALA A 250 -0.20 -15.92 10.56
C ALA A 250 -0.94 -16.88 9.60
N ALA A 251 -2.21 -16.60 9.33
CA ALA A 251 -3.05 -17.40 8.43
C ALA A 251 -2.88 -17.05 6.94
N MET A 252 -2.12 -16.00 6.59
CA MET A 252 -1.97 -15.54 5.19
C MET A 252 -1.51 -16.63 4.23
N GLY A 253 -0.66 -17.54 4.68
CA GLY A 253 -0.18 -18.67 3.88
C GLY A 253 -1.27 -19.65 3.42
N GLU A 254 -2.49 -19.54 3.98
CA GLU A 254 -3.63 -20.38 3.60
C GLU A 254 -4.50 -19.74 2.51
N ALA A 255 -4.28 -18.48 2.12
CA ALA A 255 -4.98 -17.85 1.02
C ALA A 255 -4.66 -18.54 -0.32
N ASP A 256 -5.58 -18.47 -1.30
CA ASP A 256 -5.36 -19.00 -2.65
C ASP A 256 -4.57 -18.03 -3.53
N SER A 257 -4.69 -16.73 -3.25
CA SER A 257 -3.90 -15.67 -3.90
C SER A 257 -3.70 -14.48 -2.95
N ILE A 258 -2.58 -13.78 -3.13
CA ILE A 258 -2.21 -12.61 -2.33
C ILE A 258 -1.77 -11.48 -3.27
N ALA A 259 -2.40 -10.31 -3.15
CA ALA A 259 -1.91 -9.08 -3.75
C ALA A 259 -1.15 -8.28 -2.69
N ILE A 260 0.05 -7.78 -3.03
CA ILE A 260 0.86 -6.94 -2.15
C ILE A 260 1.52 -5.82 -2.95
N ASP A 261 1.66 -4.62 -2.35
CA ASP A 261 2.26 -3.46 -3.01
C ASP A 261 3.65 -3.13 -2.46
N PRO A 262 4.74 -3.60 -3.10
CA PRO A 262 6.08 -3.14 -2.77
C PRO A 262 6.23 -1.60 -2.81
N HIS A 263 5.49 -0.89 -3.65
CA HIS A 263 5.52 0.56 -3.71
C HIS A 263 4.83 1.29 -2.53
N LYS A 264 4.19 0.53 -1.62
CA LYS A 264 3.69 1.06 -0.33
C LYS A 264 4.73 0.78 0.77
N HIS A 265 4.52 -0.24 1.58
CA HIS A 265 5.45 -0.57 2.67
C HIS A 265 6.76 -1.21 2.19
N GLY A 266 6.80 -1.80 1.00
CA GLY A 266 8.00 -2.43 0.45
C GLY A 266 9.09 -1.47 -0.05
N LEU A 267 8.95 -0.15 0.21
CA LEU A 267 9.99 0.87 -0.03
C LEU A 267 10.39 1.07 -1.50
N GLN A 268 9.48 0.76 -2.43
CA GLN A 268 9.74 0.85 -3.87
C GLN A 268 9.16 2.12 -4.51
N PRO A 269 9.70 2.53 -5.66
CA PRO A 269 9.03 3.49 -6.55
C PRO A 269 7.63 2.99 -6.95
N TYR A 270 6.70 3.92 -7.21
CA TYR A 270 5.37 3.57 -7.75
C TYR A 270 5.49 2.78 -9.06
N GLY A 271 4.49 1.95 -9.35
CA GLY A 271 4.52 1.01 -10.47
C GLY A 271 5.10 -0.36 -10.08
N CYS A 272 5.12 -0.70 -8.80
CA CYS A 272 5.59 -1.97 -8.28
C CYS A 272 4.54 -2.58 -7.36
N GLY A 273 3.63 -3.37 -7.92
CA GLY A 273 2.75 -4.32 -7.24
C GLY A 273 3.28 -5.74 -7.40
N CYS A 274 2.68 -6.69 -6.71
CA CYS A 274 3.00 -8.11 -6.83
C CYS A 274 1.74 -8.94 -6.62
N ILE A 275 1.54 -9.91 -7.50
CA ILE A 275 0.51 -10.95 -7.37
C ILE A 275 1.17 -12.30 -7.12
N LEU A 276 0.61 -13.06 -6.19
CA LEU A 276 1.02 -14.41 -5.84
C LEU A 276 -0.18 -15.35 -5.87
N PHE A 277 0.01 -16.55 -6.42
CA PHE A 277 -0.94 -17.66 -6.37
C PHE A 277 -0.30 -18.85 -5.67
N LYS A 278 -1.00 -19.43 -4.68
CA LYS A 278 -0.53 -20.60 -3.92
C LYS A 278 -0.34 -21.82 -4.82
N ASP A 279 -1.29 -22.04 -5.73
CA ASP A 279 -1.21 -23.11 -6.70
C ASP A 279 -0.62 -22.60 -8.04
N PRO A 280 0.58 -23.07 -8.46
CA PRO A 280 1.18 -22.72 -9.74
C PRO A 280 0.31 -23.09 -10.95
N ALA A 281 -0.65 -24.01 -10.80
CA ALA A 281 -1.56 -24.37 -11.87
C ALA A 281 -2.45 -23.19 -12.33
N ALA A 282 -2.53 -22.10 -11.56
CA ALA A 282 -3.14 -20.85 -11.99
C ALA A 282 -2.54 -20.33 -13.30
N GLY A 283 -1.28 -20.64 -13.59
CA GLY A 283 -0.59 -20.30 -14.84
C GLY A 283 -1.30 -20.80 -16.11
N ARG A 284 -2.13 -21.86 -16.02
CA ARG A 284 -2.89 -22.38 -17.16
C ARG A 284 -3.82 -21.34 -17.79
N TRP A 285 -4.31 -20.37 -17.01
CA TRP A 285 -5.22 -19.34 -17.50
C TRP A 285 -4.50 -18.27 -18.30
N TYR A 286 -3.19 -18.06 -18.06
CA TYR A 286 -2.38 -17.08 -18.76
C TYR A 286 -1.85 -17.61 -20.11
N LYS A 287 -1.81 -18.95 -20.32
CA LYS A 287 -1.26 -19.54 -21.54
C LYS A 287 -2.02 -19.06 -22.77
N HIS A 288 -1.29 -18.58 -23.75
CA HIS A 288 -1.79 -18.20 -25.06
C HIS A 288 -0.86 -18.72 -26.16
N ASN A 289 -1.44 -19.02 -27.32
CA ASN A 289 -0.70 -19.34 -28.54
C ASN A 289 -0.54 -18.05 -29.34
N SER A 290 0.59 -17.36 -29.17
CA SER A 290 0.91 -16.20 -29.99
C SER A 290 1.85 -16.58 -31.13
N PRO A 291 1.57 -16.20 -32.39
CA PRO A 291 2.51 -16.38 -33.50
C PRO A 291 3.74 -15.46 -33.39
N TYR A 292 3.70 -14.48 -32.48
CA TYR A 292 4.78 -13.55 -32.19
C TYR A 292 5.50 -13.96 -30.91
N THR A 293 5.97 -15.20 -30.81
CA THR A 293 6.67 -15.67 -29.61
C THR A 293 8.07 -15.09 -29.57
N TYR A 294 8.29 -14.22 -28.62
CA TYR A 294 9.63 -13.79 -28.17
C TYR A 294 10.26 -14.81 -27.22
N PHE A 295 9.67 -15.98 -27.07
CA PHE A 295 10.09 -17.00 -26.12
C PHE A 295 11.01 -17.97 -26.85
N THR A 296 12.32 -17.72 -26.67
CA THR A 296 13.38 -18.44 -27.41
C THR A 296 13.95 -19.63 -26.61
N SER A 297 13.45 -19.87 -25.39
CA SER A 297 13.90 -20.96 -24.51
C SER A 297 12.72 -21.68 -23.84
N ASN A 298 13.01 -22.85 -23.23
CA ASN A 298 12.04 -23.59 -22.41
C ASN A 298 11.93 -23.08 -20.98
N ASP A 299 12.68 -22.02 -20.62
CA ASP A 299 12.62 -21.39 -19.31
C ASP A 299 11.34 -20.53 -19.19
N LEU A 300 10.86 -20.38 -17.97
CA LEU A 300 9.69 -19.53 -17.70
C LEU A 300 10.01 -18.06 -18.04
N HIS A 301 9.33 -17.55 -19.06
CA HIS A 301 9.25 -16.14 -19.39
C HIS A 301 8.12 -15.48 -18.57
N LEU A 302 8.40 -14.35 -17.93
CA LEU A 302 7.43 -13.73 -17.04
C LEU A 302 6.18 -13.20 -17.75
N GLY A 303 6.27 -12.93 -19.06
CA GLY A 303 5.12 -12.60 -19.92
C GLY A 303 4.13 -13.75 -20.12
N GLU A 304 4.53 -15.00 -19.83
CA GLU A 304 3.64 -16.16 -19.90
C GLU A 304 2.71 -16.31 -18.70
N ILE A 305 2.96 -15.53 -17.63
CA ILE A 305 2.21 -15.58 -16.37
C ILE A 305 1.70 -14.20 -15.92
N SER A 306 1.64 -13.23 -16.84
CA SER A 306 1.19 -11.86 -16.59
C SER A 306 0.23 -11.39 -17.68
N LEU A 307 -0.77 -10.60 -17.33
CA LEU A 307 -1.63 -9.90 -18.30
C LEU A 307 -0.92 -8.67 -18.89
N GLU A 308 0.09 -8.13 -18.24
CA GLU A 308 0.92 -7.05 -18.76
C GLU A 308 2.01 -7.65 -19.66
N CYS A 309 2.14 -7.13 -20.88
CA CYS A 309 3.20 -7.54 -21.79
C CYS A 309 4.55 -6.92 -21.38
N SER A 310 4.81 -5.68 -21.83
CA SER A 310 6.04 -4.98 -21.49
C SER A 310 6.00 -4.47 -20.05
N ARG A 311 7.03 -4.81 -19.27
CA ARG A 311 7.15 -4.41 -17.87
C ARG A 311 8.57 -3.93 -17.55
N PRO A 312 8.71 -2.88 -16.70
CA PRO A 312 10.01 -2.29 -16.40
C PRO A 312 10.87 -3.25 -15.55
N GLY A 313 11.93 -3.79 -16.12
CA GLY A 313 12.93 -4.58 -15.37
C GLY A 313 13.63 -3.74 -14.28
N ALA A 314 13.63 -2.41 -14.41
CA ALA A 314 14.13 -1.50 -13.40
C ALA A 314 13.39 -1.64 -12.05
N ALA A 315 12.08 -1.91 -12.05
CA ALA A 315 11.32 -2.16 -10.82
C ALA A 315 11.80 -3.44 -10.10
N ALA A 316 12.11 -4.49 -10.87
CA ALA A 316 12.64 -5.74 -10.34
C ALA A 316 14.06 -5.55 -9.74
N ALA A 317 14.93 -4.81 -10.43
CA ALA A 317 16.27 -4.48 -9.93
C ALA A 317 16.22 -3.68 -8.63
N ALA A 318 15.32 -2.69 -8.54
CA ALA A 318 15.13 -1.87 -7.35
C ALA A 318 14.64 -2.71 -6.16
N LEU A 319 13.64 -3.58 -6.37
CA LEU A 319 13.10 -4.44 -5.32
C LEU A 319 14.15 -5.45 -4.84
N TRP A 320 14.85 -6.08 -5.77
CA TRP A 320 15.92 -7.03 -5.46
C TRP A 320 17.03 -6.37 -4.62
N ALA A 321 17.49 -5.18 -5.03
CA ALA A 321 18.52 -4.44 -4.29
C ALA A 321 18.05 -4.06 -2.88
N THR A 322 16.79 -3.65 -2.75
CA THR A 322 16.20 -3.33 -1.44
C THR A 322 16.16 -4.55 -0.52
N GLN A 323 15.75 -5.70 -1.04
CA GLN A 323 15.69 -6.94 -0.25
C GLN A 323 17.06 -7.51 0.10
N LYS A 324 18.09 -7.26 -0.73
CA LYS A 324 19.48 -7.58 -0.38
C LYS A 324 20.01 -6.71 0.76
N LEU A 325 19.65 -5.42 0.77
CA LEU A 325 20.05 -4.48 1.84
C LEU A 325 19.22 -4.70 3.10
N LEU A 326 17.91 -4.89 2.94
CA LEU A 326 16.92 -5.00 4.01
C LEU A 326 16.12 -6.30 3.85
N PRO A 327 16.67 -7.44 4.28
CA PRO A 327 16.00 -8.74 4.15
C PRO A 327 14.64 -8.77 4.84
N LEU A 328 13.66 -9.44 4.19
CA LEU A 328 12.29 -9.58 4.67
C LEU A 328 12.20 -10.63 5.79
N THR A 329 12.82 -10.35 6.91
CA THR A 329 12.89 -11.24 8.08
C THR A 329 12.22 -10.59 9.29
N LYS A 330 11.61 -11.42 10.13
CA LYS A 330 11.12 -10.99 11.45
C LYS A 330 12.28 -10.42 12.25
N ARG A 331 12.04 -9.34 12.99
CA ARG A 331 13.05 -8.60 13.80
C ARG A 331 14.20 -8.00 13.00
N GLY A 332 14.26 -8.16 11.67
CA GLY A 332 15.23 -7.48 10.82
C GLY A 332 14.98 -5.97 10.75
N GLU A 333 15.92 -5.23 10.17
CA GLU A 333 15.83 -3.76 10.04
C GLU A 333 14.58 -3.30 9.31
N PHE A 334 14.16 -4.03 8.25
CA PHE A 334 12.92 -3.76 7.54
C PHE A 334 11.70 -3.84 8.48
N ALA A 335 11.60 -4.92 9.27
CA ALA A 335 10.50 -5.12 10.22
C ALA A 335 10.52 -4.09 11.35
N GLN A 336 11.70 -3.69 11.83
CA GLN A 336 11.86 -2.63 12.83
C GLN A 336 11.32 -1.28 12.32
N GLY A 337 11.57 -0.96 11.04
CA GLY A 337 11.02 0.23 10.42
C GLY A 337 9.48 0.26 10.39
N LEU A 338 8.84 -0.89 10.10
CA LEU A 338 7.38 -1.03 10.19
C LEU A 338 6.88 -0.89 11.64
N ALA A 339 7.57 -1.53 12.58
CA ALA A 339 7.23 -1.46 14.00
C ALA A 339 7.29 -0.02 14.52
N SER A 340 8.29 0.78 14.11
CA SER A 340 8.41 2.20 14.50
C SER A 340 7.22 3.03 13.99
N GLY A 341 6.79 2.84 12.73
CA GLY A 341 5.61 3.52 12.20
C GLY A 341 4.33 3.15 12.97
N ARG A 342 4.13 1.87 13.25
CA ARG A 342 2.99 1.41 14.05
C ARG A 342 3.01 1.95 15.47
N GLU A 343 4.16 2.01 16.12
CA GLU A 343 4.30 2.54 17.46
C GLU A 343 4.02 4.06 17.51
N ALA A 344 4.42 4.81 16.47
CA ALA A 344 4.03 6.20 16.30
C ALA A 344 2.51 6.36 16.24
N ALA A 345 1.82 5.46 15.53
CA ALA A 345 0.36 5.48 15.42
C ALA A 345 -0.32 5.17 16.77
N ARG A 346 0.18 4.20 17.51
CA ARG A 346 -0.31 3.88 18.87
C ARG A 346 -0.10 5.07 19.82
N THR A 347 1.09 5.63 19.83
CA THR A 347 1.43 6.79 20.69
C THR A 347 0.53 7.99 20.37
N LEU A 348 0.33 8.32 19.08
CA LEU A 348 -0.56 9.41 18.69
C LEU A 348 -2.01 9.14 19.12
N ARG A 349 -2.50 7.93 18.89
CA ARG A 349 -3.85 7.54 19.30
C ARG A 349 -4.04 7.63 20.81
N ASP A 350 -3.09 7.22 21.62
CA ASP A 350 -3.19 7.26 23.08
C ASP A 350 -3.25 8.70 23.59
N ARG A 351 -2.51 9.61 23.00
CA ARG A 351 -2.60 11.06 23.28
C ARG A 351 -3.97 11.63 22.92
N LEU A 352 -4.48 11.29 21.73
CA LEU A 352 -5.80 11.70 21.29
C LEU A 352 -6.91 11.17 22.21
N GLN A 353 -6.79 9.91 22.67
CA GLN A 353 -7.75 9.31 23.59
C GLN A 353 -7.70 9.92 25.00
N ALA A 354 -6.53 10.31 25.48
CA ALA A 354 -6.37 10.96 26.77
C ALA A 354 -6.98 12.38 26.80
N ASP A 355 -7.09 13.05 25.66
CA ASP A 355 -7.68 14.37 25.55
C ASP A 355 -9.17 14.28 25.21
N LYS A 356 -10.02 14.64 26.21
CA LYS A 356 -11.49 14.54 26.10
C LYS A 356 -12.12 15.35 24.96
N ARG A 357 -11.36 16.25 24.32
CA ARG A 357 -11.83 17.01 23.15
C ARG A 357 -11.97 16.12 21.90
N PHE A 358 -11.23 15.02 21.82
CA PHE A 358 -11.21 14.17 20.65
C PHE A 358 -12.11 12.95 20.77
N ILE A 359 -12.47 12.41 19.62
CA ILE A 359 -13.12 11.13 19.42
C ILE A 359 -12.18 10.28 18.60
N THR A 360 -11.80 9.11 19.11
CA THR A 360 -11.05 8.09 18.40
C THR A 360 -11.92 6.83 18.37
N PRO A 361 -12.31 6.29 17.20
CA PRO A 361 -13.28 5.19 17.15
C PRO A 361 -12.71 3.88 17.69
N PHE A 362 -11.42 3.60 17.41
CA PHE A 362 -10.73 2.38 17.82
C PHE A 362 -9.21 2.56 17.88
N ALA A 363 -8.51 1.58 18.42
CA ALA A 363 -7.05 1.51 18.36
C ALA A 363 -6.59 1.12 16.94
N PRO A 364 -5.51 1.71 16.42
CA PRO A 364 -4.97 1.32 15.12
C PRO A 364 -4.41 -0.12 15.18
N GLU A 365 -4.81 -0.95 14.24
CA GLU A 365 -4.25 -2.29 14.07
C GLU A 365 -2.88 -2.21 13.39
N LEU A 366 -2.77 -1.33 12.39
CA LEU A 366 -1.53 -1.02 11.66
C LEU A 366 -1.04 0.38 12.04
N ASP A 367 -0.83 1.25 11.08
CA ASP A 367 -0.20 2.56 11.25
C ASP A 367 -1.08 3.75 10.83
N ILE A 368 -2.40 3.55 10.80
CA ILE A 368 -3.40 4.56 10.45
C ILE A 368 -4.19 4.97 11.69
N VAL A 369 -4.24 6.27 11.97
CA VAL A 369 -4.98 6.85 13.09
C VAL A 369 -6.13 7.69 12.55
N ILE A 370 -7.33 7.46 13.09
CA ILE A 370 -8.55 8.22 12.81
C ILE A 370 -8.96 8.99 14.04
N PHE A 371 -9.27 10.27 13.88
CA PHE A 371 -9.78 11.09 14.97
C PHE A 371 -10.67 12.24 14.47
N ALA A 372 -11.51 12.72 15.35
CA ALA A 372 -12.32 13.91 15.13
C ALA A 372 -12.43 14.76 16.40
N LEU A 373 -12.73 16.03 16.27
CA LEU A 373 -13.01 16.90 17.43
C LEU A 373 -14.46 16.73 17.86
N ARG A 374 -14.69 16.53 19.16
CA ARG A 374 -16.03 16.38 19.76
C ARG A 374 -16.83 17.68 19.60
N ALA A 375 -18.07 17.56 19.14
CA ALA A 375 -19.01 18.66 19.00
C ALA A 375 -20.45 18.21 19.33
N GLU A 376 -21.43 19.12 19.23
CA GLU A 376 -22.83 18.86 19.53
C GLU A 376 -23.54 18.01 18.47
N SER A 377 -23.00 17.93 17.23
CA SER A 377 -23.59 17.15 16.14
C SER A 377 -22.53 16.51 15.25
N VAL A 378 -22.92 15.48 14.49
CA VAL A 378 -22.08 14.83 13.48
C VAL A 378 -21.67 15.81 12.38
N SER A 379 -22.56 16.67 11.95
CA SER A 379 -22.27 17.70 10.94
C SER A 379 -21.25 18.72 11.44
N THR A 380 -21.37 19.19 12.68
CA THR A 380 -20.40 20.11 13.27
C THR A 380 -19.04 19.47 13.47
N THR A 381 -18.98 18.22 13.94
CA THR A 381 -17.75 17.43 14.06
C THR A 381 -17.04 17.28 12.69
N SER A 382 -17.81 17.00 11.64
CA SER A 382 -17.30 16.90 10.27
C SER A 382 -16.73 18.23 9.75
N LEU A 383 -17.40 19.34 10.04
CA LEU A 383 -16.92 20.69 9.69
C LEU A 383 -15.60 21.00 10.41
N LEU A 384 -15.53 20.71 11.70
CA LEU A 384 -14.31 20.93 12.51
C LEU A 384 -13.14 20.09 12.01
N SER A 385 -13.37 18.85 11.60
CA SER A 385 -12.35 17.99 11.01
C SER A 385 -11.73 18.60 9.74
N ARG A 386 -12.57 19.19 8.87
CA ARG A 386 -12.09 19.91 7.67
C ARG A 386 -11.29 21.14 8.03
N GLN A 387 -11.74 21.92 9.00
CA GLN A 387 -11.03 23.11 9.47
C GLN A 387 -9.68 22.76 10.11
N ILE A 388 -9.61 21.68 10.91
CA ILE A 388 -8.35 21.19 11.49
C ILE A 388 -7.39 20.75 10.40
N PHE A 389 -7.88 20.03 9.39
CA PHE A 389 -7.09 19.62 8.24
C PHE A 389 -6.43 20.82 7.53
N GLU A 390 -7.20 21.88 7.27
CA GLU A 390 -6.69 23.10 6.65
C GLU A 390 -5.72 23.88 7.56
N ALA A 391 -6.04 23.98 8.86
CA ALA A 391 -5.17 24.65 9.82
C ALA A 391 -3.85 23.91 10.03
N ALA A 392 -3.86 22.58 10.02
CA ALA A 392 -2.66 21.75 10.10
C ALA A 392 -1.75 21.94 8.88
N ALA A 393 -2.33 22.00 7.67
CA ALA A 393 -1.58 22.25 6.44
C ALA A 393 -0.85 23.61 6.45
N LYS A 394 -1.47 24.66 7.01
CA LYS A 394 -0.83 25.97 7.21
C LYS A 394 0.35 25.95 8.20
N ARG A 395 0.54 24.84 8.92
CA ARG A 395 1.61 24.58 9.87
C ARG A 395 2.55 23.47 9.42
N ASP A 396 2.58 23.23 8.11
CA ASP A 396 3.38 22.19 7.44
C ASP A 396 3.02 20.76 7.87
N LEU A 397 1.92 20.54 8.61
CA LEU A 397 1.42 19.20 8.92
C LEU A 397 0.37 18.79 7.91
N HIS A 398 0.74 17.91 7.01
CA HIS A 398 -0.14 17.41 5.96
C HIS A 398 -0.80 16.09 6.40
N LEU A 399 -2.07 16.17 6.73
CA LEU A 399 -2.94 15.05 7.09
C LEU A 399 -3.85 14.67 5.91
N ALA A 400 -4.80 13.77 6.14
CA ALA A 400 -5.87 13.45 5.19
C ALA A 400 -7.23 13.55 5.88
N LEU A 401 -8.28 13.52 5.07
CA LEU A 401 -9.66 13.36 5.53
C LEU A 401 -10.15 11.96 5.13
N ALA A 402 -11.01 11.38 5.97
CA ALA A 402 -11.79 10.21 5.67
C ALA A 402 -13.26 10.46 6.00
N GLU A 403 -14.16 9.99 5.17
CA GLU A 403 -15.59 9.98 5.44
C GLU A 403 -16.01 8.54 5.77
N LEU A 404 -16.48 8.32 6.98
CA LEU A 404 -16.76 7.00 7.53
C LEU A 404 -18.22 6.91 8.00
N PRO A 405 -18.87 5.74 7.91
CA PRO A 405 -20.16 5.50 8.54
C PRO A 405 -20.13 5.80 10.05
N THR A 406 -21.17 6.42 10.58
CA THR A 406 -21.27 6.70 12.02
C THR A 406 -21.28 5.44 12.88
N ASP A 407 -21.65 4.29 12.31
CA ASP A 407 -21.65 2.99 12.99
C ASP A 407 -20.24 2.49 13.34
N LEU A 408 -19.21 2.98 12.66
CA LEU A 408 -17.80 2.75 13.04
C LEU A 408 -17.36 3.54 14.28
N PHE A 409 -18.23 4.38 14.83
CA PHE A 409 -17.93 5.21 16.01
C PHE A 409 -18.84 4.81 17.20
N PRO A 410 -18.60 3.66 17.84
CA PRO A 410 -19.44 3.19 18.95
C PRO A 410 -19.41 4.15 20.15
N ASN A 411 -18.35 4.97 20.26
CA ASN A 411 -18.09 5.88 21.37
C ASN A 411 -18.56 7.34 21.09
N LEU A 412 -19.44 7.56 20.10
CA LEU A 412 -20.02 8.89 19.94
C LEU A 412 -20.80 9.27 21.21
N PRO A 413 -20.67 10.54 21.68
CA PRO A 413 -21.40 11.00 22.86
C PRO A 413 -22.91 10.72 22.75
N PRO A 414 -23.54 10.21 23.81
CA PRO A 414 -24.99 9.89 23.76
C PRO A 414 -25.86 11.11 23.42
N ASN A 415 -25.43 12.32 23.80
CA ASN A 415 -26.12 13.59 23.53
C ASN A 415 -25.73 14.24 22.20
N MET A 416 -24.85 13.65 21.41
CA MET A 416 -24.49 14.16 20.09
C MET A 416 -25.63 13.93 19.11
N LYS A 417 -26.08 15.00 18.44
CA LYS A 417 -27.11 14.91 17.40
C LYS A 417 -26.55 14.14 16.18
N ARG A 418 -27.15 13.00 15.87
CA ARG A 418 -26.82 12.18 14.69
C ARG A 418 -27.60 12.67 13.48
N ASP A 419 -27.25 13.85 12.96
CA ASP A 419 -27.91 14.51 11.84
C ASP A 419 -27.37 14.08 10.47
N ARG A 420 -26.38 13.15 10.43
CA ARG A 420 -25.81 12.52 9.22
C ARG A 420 -25.48 11.07 9.49
N GLN A 421 -25.47 10.27 8.42
CA GLN A 421 -25.08 8.86 8.47
C GLN A 421 -23.57 8.65 8.39
N THR A 422 -22.83 9.65 7.90
CA THR A 422 -21.37 9.62 7.80
C THR A 422 -20.75 10.78 8.57
N ILE A 423 -19.54 10.55 9.08
CA ILE A 423 -18.71 11.53 9.78
C ILE A 423 -17.42 11.74 8.99
N THR A 424 -17.10 13.00 8.66
CA THR A 424 -15.77 13.36 8.18
C THR A 424 -14.83 13.45 9.38
N CYS A 425 -13.75 12.70 9.34
CA CYS A 425 -12.71 12.68 10.37
C CYS A 425 -11.34 12.98 9.76
N VAL A 426 -10.41 13.35 10.62
CA VAL A 426 -9.00 13.49 10.26
C VAL A 426 -8.36 12.12 10.27
N ARG A 427 -7.55 11.84 9.26
CA ARG A 427 -6.82 10.59 9.07
C ARG A 427 -5.32 10.90 9.03
N SER A 428 -4.55 10.17 9.81
CA SER A 428 -3.09 10.23 9.82
C SER A 428 -2.50 8.86 9.49
N VAL A 429 -1.60 8.80 8.50
CA VAL A 429 -0.91 7.58 8.07
C VAL A 429 0.55 7.70 8.45
N LEU A 430 0.96 6.93 9.45
CA LEU A 430 2.28 7.04 10.08
C LEU A 430 3.26 5.98 9.57
N MET A 431 3.31 5.81 8.25
CA MET A 431 4.03 4.72 7.58
C MET A 431 5.56 4.91 7.43
N LYS A 432 6.10 6.04 7.88
CA LYS A 432 7.55 6.28 7.85
C LYS A 432 8.16 5.91 9.20
N PRO A 433 9.30 5.20 9.28
CA PRO A 433 9.97 4.93 10.56
C PRO A 433 10.23 6.20 11.38
N ALA A 434 10.60 7.29 10.72
CA ALA A 434 10.86 8.59 11.33
C ALA A 434 9.62 9.21 12.02
N HIS A 435 8.40 8.76 11.74
CA HIS A 435 7.22 9.24 12.45
C HIS A 435 7.29 8.98 13.97
N PHE A 436 8.02 7.93 14.38
CA PHE A 436 8.21 7.62 15.81
C PHE A 436 8.90 8.76 16.54
N ASP A 437 9.99 9.28 15.98
CA ASP A 437 10.74 10.39 16.56
C ASP A 437 10.02 11.75 16.42
N TRP A 438 9.07 11.83 15.49
CA TRP A 438 8.34 13.06 15.17
C TRP A 438 6.92 13.11 15.76
N VAL A 439 6.49 12.12 16.50
CA VAL A 439 5.13 12.07 17.05
C VAL A 439 4.81 13.26 17.97
N ASP A 440 5.79 13.77 18.72
CA ASP A 440 5.66 14.97 19.56
C ASP A 440 5.41 16.23 18.72
N GLN A 441 6.13 16.36 17.62
CA GLN A 441 5.98 17.47 16.68
C GLN A 441 4.62 17.42 15.96
N ILE A 442 4.19 16.23 15.57
CA ILE A 442 2.88 15.99 14.95
C ILE A 442 1.78 16.36 15.96
N TRP A 443 1.85 15.85 17.19
CA TRP A 443 0.90 16.13 18.25
C TRP A 443 0.79 17.63 18.58
N SER A 444 1.92 18.31 18.76
CA SER A 444 1.96 19.75 19.02
C SER A 444 1.25 20.56 17.93
N ARG A 445 1.47 20.20 16.64
CA ARG A 445 0.82 20.88 15.52
C ARG A 445 -0.68 20.61 15.47
N ILE A 446 -1.12 19.39 15.78
CA ILE A 446 -2.56 19.06 15.91
C ILE A 446 -3.19 19.96 16.98
N LEU A 447 -2.59 20.04 18.17
CA LEU A 447 -3.13 20.85 19.27
C LEU A 447 -3.22 22.34 18.92
N THR A 448 -2.19 22.87 18.28
CA THR A 448 -2.17 24.28 17.85
C THR A 448 -3.23 24.54 16.77
N SER A 449 -3.39 23.61 15.83
CA SER A 449 -4.44 23.71 14.80
C SER A 449 -5.86 23.66 15.38
N VAL A 450 -6.06 22.84 16.39
CA VAL A 450 -7.33 22.81 17.15
C VAL A 450 -7.59 24.15 17.88
N ALA A 451 -6.57 24.72 18.51
CA ALA A 451 -6.69 26.01 19.19
C ALA A 451 -7.08 27.11 18.20
N ASP A 452 -6.47 27.18 17.03
CA ASP A 452 -6.82 28.15 15.98
C ASP A 452 -8.31 28.04 15.56
N VAL A 453 -8.77 26.81 15.34
CA VAL A 453 -10.15 26.53 14.89
C VAL A 453 -11.16 26.89 15.98
N VAL A 454 -10.87 26.61 17.25
CA VAL A 454 -11.75 26.93 18.38
C VAL A 454 -11.82 28.45 18.61
N ASN A 455 -10.67 29.14 18.63
CA ASN A 455 -10.57 30.57 18.87
C ASN A 455 -11.25 31.40 17.76
N SER A 456 -11.15 30.96 16.48
CA SER A 456 -11.82 31.64 15.37
C SER A 456 -13.36 31.61 15.49
N LYS A 457 -13.93 30.53 16.04
CA LYS A 457 -15.38 30.46 16.32
C LYS A 457 -15.83 31.42 17.41
N THR A 458 -15.03 31.55 18.46
CA THR A 458 -15.35 32.44 19.58
C THR A 458 -15.33 33.91 19.13
N ALA A 459 -14.41 34.30 18.25
CA ALA A 459 -14.33 35.66 17.70
C ALA A 459 -15.55 36.01 16.81
N ILE A 460 -16.02 35.05 15.98
CA ILE A 460 -17.19 35.25 15.11
C ILE A 460 -18.49 35.37 15.95
N SER A 461 -18.63 34.58 17.01
CA SER A 461 -19.81 34.64 17.90
C SER A 461 -19.86 35.90 18.79
N SER A 462 -18.72 36.53 19.06
CA SER A 462 -18.62 37.79 19.82
C SER A 462 -18.81 39.05 18.96
N SER A 463 -18.58 38.95 17.64
CA SER A 463 -18.80 40.07 16.70
C SER A 463 -20.22 40.13 16.13
N SER A 464 -21.05 39.14 16.42
CA SER A 464 -22.46 39.05 15.99
C SER A 464 -23.44 39.33 17.15
N LYS A 465 -22.97 39.81 18.29
CA LYS A 465 -23.73 40.39 19.38
C LYS A 465 -23.46 41.89 19.45
#